data_3ea22966420dd828c9107313f916a6c1
#
_entry.id   3ea22966420dd828c9107313f916a6c1
#
_cell.length_a   1.000
_cell.length_b   1.000
_cell.length_c   1.000
_cell.angle_alpha   90.00
_cell.angle_beta   90.00
_cell.angle_gamma   90.00
#
_symmetry.space_group_name_H-M   'P 1'
#
loop_
_entity.id
_entity.type
_entity.pdbx_description
1 polymer ?
#
loop_
_entity_poly.entity_id
_entity_poly.type
_entity_poly.pdbx_seq_one_letter_code
_entity_poly.pdbx_strand_id
1 'polypeptide(L)'
;DLVVRDIDLLSPMAEASVGISLGFSDDSLRCLLELGTPPNSNRITALQILKEAGIVTYALICPIMPFLTDIPMLLKSLHGYVDSVWLYPISIQQEAGRNWQNILGIINERYPDLATNFRNAVFHSDHEYWQKQRTLMDELTKKSDVELFVNF
;
A
#
# COMPACT_ATOMS: atom_id res chain seq x y z
N ASP A 1 -15.52 1.04 3.37
CA ASP A 1 -16.85 1.44 3.90
C ASP A 1 -17.71 0.24 4.30
N LEU A 2 -17.78 -0.82 3.48
CA LEU A 2 -18.67 -1.96 3.76
C LEU A 2 -18.31 -2.71 5.05
N VAL A 3 -17.04 -2.85 5.37
CA VAL A 3 -16.59 -3.58 6.56
C VAL A 3 -17.02 -2.91 7.86
N VAL A 4 -17.18 -1.59 7.87
CA VAL A 4 -17.67 -0.84 9.05
C VAL A 4 -19.11 -1.20 9.41
N ARG A 5 -19.92 -1.59 8.43
CA ARG A 5 -21.28 -2.07 8.65
C ARG A 5 -21.34 -3.34 9.48
N ASP A 6 -20.31 -4.16 9.39
CA ASP A 6 -20.29 -5.51 9.95
C ASP A 6 -19.51 -5.57 11.29
N ILE A 7 -19.30 -4.42 11.97
CA ILE A 7 -18.60 -4.30 13.26
C ILE A 7 -19.28 -5.13 14.35
N ASP A 8 -20.60 -5.16 14.39
CA ASP A 8 -21.40 -5.94 15.34
C ASP A 8 -21.15 -7.45 15.20
N LEU A 9 -20.81 -7.91 13.99
CA LEU A 9 -20.44 -9.29 13.72
C LEU A 9 -18.98 -9.58 14.07
N LEU A 10 -18.09 -8.60 13.87
CA LEU A 10 -16.65 -8.73 14.10
C LEU A 10 -16.29 -8.61 15.60
N SER A 11 -16.93 -7.68 16.33
CA SER A 11 -16.59 -7.38 17.71
C SER A 11 -16.70 -8.58 18.68
N PRO A 12 -17.65 -9.52 18.56
CA PRO A 12 -17.69 -10.69 19.43
C PRO A 12 -16.68 -11.78 19.06
N MET A 13 -15.97 -11.66 17.94
CA MET A 13 -14.98 -12.65 17.50
C MET A 13 -13.62 -12.38 18.17
N ALA A 14 -13.14 -13.33 18.98
CA ALA A 14 -11.95 -13.16 19.80
C ALA A 14 -10.64 -12.85 19.03
N GLU A 15 -10.57 -13.27 17.77
CA GLU A 15 -9.36 -13.12 16.93
C GLU A 15 -9.64 -12.39 15.61
N ALA A 16 -10.72 -11.58 15.57
CA ALA A 16 -11.02 -10.80 14.38
C ALA A 16 -9.94 -9.73 14.13
N SER A 17 -9.45 -9.67 12.92
CA SER A 17 -8.61 -8.58 12.47
C SER A 17 -9.05 -8.12 11.07
N VAL A 18 -8.87 -6.83 10.78
CA VAL A 18 -9.26 -6.24 9.50
C VAL A 18 -8.09 -5.52 8.87
N GLY A 19 -7.77 -5.91 7.64
CA GLY A 19 -6.75 -5.25 6.81
C GLY A 19 -7.36 -4.44 5.69
N ILE A 20 -6.83 -3.25 5.46
CA ILE A 20 -7.20 -2.38 4.33
C ILE A 20 -5.96 -2.04 3.51
N SER A 21 -6.05 -2.22 2.18
CA SER A 21 -4.93 -1.89 1.28
C SER A 21 -4.92 -0.42 0.91
N LEU A 22 -3.71 0.16 0.85
CA LEU A 22 -3.43 1.51 0.35
C LEU A 22 -2.14 1.45 -0.49
N GLY A 23 -2.27 1.50 -1.81
CA GLY A 23 -1.10 1.45 -2.73
C GLY A 23 -0.50 2.83 -3.02
N PHE A 24 -1.28 3.90 -2.85
CA PHE A 24 -0.91 5.25 -3.26
C PHE A 24 -1.27 6.28 -2.21
N SER A 25 -0.39 7.27 -2.01
CA SER A 25 -0.67 8.46 -1.19
C SER A 25 -1.48 9.52 -1.94
N ASP A 26 -1.41 9.52 -3.27
CA ASP A 26 -2.13 10.43 -4.16
C ASP A 26 -3.37 9.74 -4.77
N ASP A 27 -4.54 10.30 -4.52
CA ASP A 27 -5.81 9.81 -5.08
C ASP A 27 -5.90 9.96 -6.60
N SER A 28 -5.18 10.89 -7.22
CA SER A 28 -5.13 11.03 -8.68
C SER A 28 -4.47 9.81 -9.31
N LEU A 29 -3.33 9.37 -8.74
CA LEU A 29 -2.63 8.17 -9.17
C LEU A 29 -3.43 6.90 -8.86
N ARG A 30 -4.08 6.85 -7.68
CA ARG A 30 -4.99 5.76 -7.32
C ARG A 30 -6.11 5.60 -8.35
N CYS A 31 -6.76 6.69 -8.75
CA CYS A 31 -7.84 6.67 -9.74
C CYS A 31 -7.40 6.13 -11.11
N LEU A 32 -6.12 6.30 -11.47
CA LEU A 32 -5.57 5.78 -12.73
C LEU A 32 -5.29 4.27 -12.68
N LEU A 33 -4.84 3.77 -11.54
CA LEU A 33 -4.32 2.41 -11.40
C LEU A 33 -5.25 1.47 -10.63
N GLU A 34 -6.12 2.01 -9.75
CA GLU A 34 -7.11 1.25 -8.97
C GLU A 34 -8.54 1.72 -9.29
N LEU A 35 -9.01 1.44 -10.51
CA LEU A 35 -10.35 1.87 -10.95
C LEU A 35 -11.46 1.34 -10.04
N GLY A 36 -12.40 2.25 -9.69
CA GLY A 36 -13.59 1.90 -8.90
C GLY A 36 -13.35 1.68 -7.40
N THR A 37 -12.15 1.93 -6.91
CA THR A 37 -11.84 1.80 -5.48
C THR A 37 -12.19 3.08 -4.70
N PRO A 38 -12.54 2.96 -3.39
CA PRO A 38 -12.82 4.13 -2.55
C PRO A 38 -11.59 5.04 -2.38
N PRO A 39 -11.78 6.34 -2.13
CA PRO A 39 -10.69 7.25 -1.78
C PRO A 39 -9.91 6.78 -0.55
N ASN A 40 -8.63 7.18 -0.46
CA ASN A 40 -7.81 6.85 0.70
C ASN A 40 -8.37 7.40 2.01
N SER A 41 -8.98 8.59 1.99
CA SER A 41 -9.66 9.16 3.16
C SER A 41 -10.73 8.23 3.72
N ASN A 42 -11.56 7.61 2.87
CA ASN A 42 -12.60 6.67 3.29
C ASN A 42 -12.00 5.37 3.87
N ARG A 43 -10.89 4.90 3.28
CA ARG A 43 -10.16 3.70 3.75
C ARG A 43 -9.55 3.95 5.13
N ILE A 44 -8.93 5.11 5.34
CA ILE A 44 -8.34 5.52 6.63
C ILE A 44 -9.44 5.73 7.68
N THR A 45 -10.55 6.39 7.33
CA THR A 45 -11.70 6.53 8.22
C THR A 45 -12.26 5.17 8.64
N ALA A 46 -12.32 4.20 7.74
CA ALA A 46 -12.77 2.85 8.08
C ALA A 46 -11.82 2.16 9.08
N LEU A 47 -10.49 2.30 8.90
CA LEU A 47 -9.50 1.80 9.88
C LEU A 47 -9.67 2.44 11.24
N GLN A 48 -9.87 3.77 11.28
CA GLN A 48 -10.11 4.50 12.52
C GLN A 48 -11.35 3.98 13.27
N ILE A 49 -12.48 3.85 12.59
CA ILE A 49 -13.73 3.37 13.19
C ILE A 49 -13.58 1.94 13.73
N LEU A 50 -12.91 1.06 12.96
CA LEU A 50 -12.64 -0.32 13.39
C LEU A 50 -11.74 -0.37 14.62
N LYS A 51 -10.69 0.46 14.66
CA LYS A 51 -9.78 0.60 15.79
C LYS A 51 -10.50 1.09 17.05
N GLU A 52 -11.35 2.12 16.92
CA GLU A 52 -12.18 2.65 17.98
C GLU A 52 -13.19 1.61 18.52
N ALA A 53 -13.64 0.69 17.66
CA ALA A 53 -14.48 -0.45 18.05
C ALA A 53 -13.70 -1.61 18.72
N GLY A 54 -12.38 -1.46 18.92
CA GLY A 54 -11.52 -2.47 19.55
C GLY A 54 -11.15 -3.65 18.65
N ILE A 55 -11.35 -3.53 17.33
CA ILE A 55 -10.96 -4.55 16.35
C ILE A 55 -9.49 -4.33 15.98
N VAL A 56 -8.71 -5.41 15.96
CA VAL A 56 -7.32 -5.36 15.50
C VAL A 56 -7.29 -4.95 14.02
N THR A 57 -6.53 -3.89 13.72
CA THR A 57 -6.47 -3.31 12.38
C THR A 57 -5.06 -3.35 11.81
N TYR A 58 -4.95 -3.60 10.52
CA TYR A 58 -3.68 -3.47 9.81
C TYR A 58 -3.86 -2.86 8.43
N ALA A 59 -2.82 -2.22 7.94
CA ALA A 59 -2.79 -1.72 6.57
C ALA A 59 -1.85 -2.56 5.69
N LEU A 60 -2.24 -2.70 4.41
CA LEU A 60 -1.35 -3.26 3.40
C LEU A 60 -0.94 -2.14 2.45
N ILE A 61 0.32 -1.74 2.48
CA ILE A 61 0.91 -0.91 1.42
C ILE A 61 1.28 -1.86 0.28
N CYS A 62 0.30 -2.11 -0.57
CA CYS A 62 0.34 -3.12 -1.62
C CYS A 62 -0.58 -2.72 -2.79
N PRO A 63 -0.05 -2.71 -4.03
CA PRO A 63 1.36 -2.90 -4.37
C PRO A 63 2.19 -1.63 -4.15
N ILE A 64 3.45 -1.78 -3.71
CA ILE A 64 4.43 -0.70 -3.80
C ILE A 64 4.84 -0.58 -5.27
N MET A 65 4.50 0.54 -5.86
CA MET A 65 4.87 0.89 -7.22
C MET A 65 6.17 1.69 -7.18
N PRO A 66 7.28 1.19 -7.73
CA PRO A 66 8.56 1.90 -7.70
C PRO A 66 8.43 3.36 -8.14
N PHE A 67 9.02 4.28 -7.37
CA PHE A 67 9.02 5.74 -7.60
C PHE A 67 7.66 6.45 -7.50
N LEU A 68 6.55 5.72 -7.36
CA LEU A 68 5.19 6.26 -7.33
C LEU A 68 4.51 6.13 -5.96
N THR A 69 4.84 5.08 -5.20
CA THR A 69 4.31 4.90 -3.84
C THR A 69 5.18 5.68 -2.85
N ASP A 70 4.59 6.66 -2.19
CA ASP A 70 5.22 7.40 -1.08
C ASP A 70 4.93 6.68 0.25
N ILE A 71 5.83 5.75 0.62
CA ILE A 71 5.69 4.95 1.84
C ILE A 71 5.68 5.82 3.10
N PRO A 72 6.60 6.79 3.30
CA PRO A 72 6.58 7.67 4.46
C PRO A 72 5.27 8.43 4.63
N MET A 73 4.69 8.95 3.53
CA MET A 73 3.43 9.67 3.58
C MET A 73 2.27 8.74 3.96
N LEU A 74 2.23 7.52 3.43
CA LEU A 74 1.21 6.51 3.80
C LEU A 74 1.34 6.13 5.28
N LEU A 75 2.54 5.82 5.76
CA LEU A 75 2.77 5.51 7.18
C LEU A 75 2.33 6.65 8.09
N LYS A 76 2.64 7.89 7.72
CA LYS A 76 2.19 9.07 8.47
C LYS A 76 0.66 9.18 8.51
N SER A 77 -0.03 8.88 7.42
CA SER A 77 -1.50 8.94 7.34
C SER A 77 -2.19 7.82 8.13
N LEU A 78 -1.50 6.72 8.40
CA LEU A 78 -2.00 5.55 9.12
C LEU A 78 -1.70 5.61 10.62
N HIS A 79 -0.87 6.57 11.07
CA HIS A 79 -0.45 6.67 12.46
C HIS A 79 -1.63 6.76 13.43
N GLY A 80 -1.64 5.88 14.42
CA GLY A 80 -2.71 5.79 15.43
C GLY A 80 -3.95 5.00 15.00
N TYR A 81 -4.06 4.59 13.74
CA TYR A 81 -5.25 3.90 13.20
C TYR A 81 -5.03 2.42 12.91
N VAL A 82 -3.80 1.94 12.99
CA VAL A 82 -3.46 0.54 12.72
C VAL A 82 -2.51 -0.03 13.79
N ASP A 83 -2.57 -1.35 13.99
CA ASP A 83 -1.67 -2.10 14.87
C ASP A 83 -0.40 -2.53 14.14
N SER A 84 -0.51 -2.79 12.83
CA SER A 84 0.63 -3.15 12.00
C SER A 84 0.46 -2.69 10.55
N VAL A 85 1.58 -2.63 9.81
CA VAL A 85 1.60 -2.32 8.38
C VAL A 85 2.43 -3.36 7.64
N TRP A 86 1.84 -3.93 6.60
CA TRP A 86 2.47 -4.90 5.72
C TRP A 86 2.83 -4.24 4.39
N LEU A 87 4.08 -4.37 3.97
CA LEU A 87 4.62 -3.72 2.79
C LEU A 87 5.00 -4.79 1.75
N TYR A 88 4.34 -4.75 0.60
CA TYR A 88 4.58 -5.69 -0.50
C TYR A 88 4.86 -4.96 -1.80
N PRO A 89 5.92 -5.34 -2.54
CA PRO A 89 6.21 -4.78 -3.85
C PRO A 89 5.17 -5.23 -4.87
N ILE A 90 5.08 -4.51 -5.97
CA ILE A 90 4.38 -5.01 -7.13
C ILE A 90 5.04 -6.31 -7.61
N SER A 91 4.23 -7.33 -7.85
CA SER A 91 4.69 -8.63 -8.35
C SER A 91 4.09 -8.89 -9.74
N ILE A 92 4.96 -8.91 -10.75
CA ILE A 92 4.61 -9.17 -12.14
C ILE A 92 5.40 -10.41 -12.59
N GLN A 93 4.68 -11.46 -12.96
CA GLN A 93 5.31 -12.72 -13.39
C GLN A 93 5.72 -12.71 -14.87
N GLN A 94 5.00 -11.98 -15.70
CA GLN A 94 5.21 -11.99 -17.15
C GLN A 94 5.01 -10.60 -17.74
N GLU A 95 6.00 -10.13 -18.50
CA GLU A 95 5.92 -8.85 -19.22
C GLU A 95 4.81 -8.81 -20.29
N ALA A 96 4.45 -9.96 -20.85
CA ALA A 96 3.35 -10.07 -21.82
C ALA A 96 1.95 -10.02 -21.15
N GLY A 97 1.88 -10.04 -19.82
CA GLY A 97 0.62 -10.04 -19.07
C GLY A 97 -0.19 -8.76 -19.30
N ARG A 98 -1.50 -8.90 -19.52
CA ARG A 98 -2.40 -7.78 -19.81
C ARG A 98 -2.34 -6.67 -18.73
N ASN A 99 -2.31 -7.06 -17.46
CA ASN A 99 -2.25 -6.10 -16.36
C ASN A 99 -0.97 -5.27 -16.42
N TRP A 100 0.18 -5.91 -16.68
CA TRP A 100 1.44 -5.21 -16.84
C TRP A 100 1.41 -4.26 -18.04
N GLN A 101 0.90 -4.70 -19.17
CA GLN A 101 0.82 -3.85 -20.37
C GLN A 101 -0.06 -2.62 -20.14
N ASN A 102 -1.16 -2.76 -19.38
CA ASN A 102 -2.00 -1.63 -19.01
C ASN A 102 -1.25 -0.66 -18.08
N ILE A 103 -0.58 -1.18 -17.04
CA ILE A 103 0.23 -0.35 -16.13
C ILE A 103 1.32 0.38 -16.92
N LEU A 104 2.09 -0.35 -17.73
CA LEU A 104 3.18 0.22 -18.52
C LEU A 104 2.66 1.27 -19.52
N GLY A 105 1.48 1.07 -20.09
CA GLY A 105 0.81 2.05 -20.96
C GLY A 105 0.55 3.37 -20.22
N ILE A 106 0.00 3.30 -19.01
CA ILE A 106 -0.25 4.48 -18.15
C ILE A 106 1.08 5.15 -17.77
N ILE A 107 2.10 4.37 -17.41
CA ILE A 107 3.41 4.91 -17.03
C ILE A 107 4.06 5.61 -18.22
N ASN A 108 4.05 5.02 -19.42
CA ASN A 108 4.59 5.64 -20.64
C ASN A 108 3.88 6.94 -21.00
N GLU A 109 2.57 7.01 -20.81
CA GLU A 109 1.77 8.19 -21.10
C GLU A 109 2.01 9.33 -20.10
N ARG A 110 2.01 9.00 -18.79
CA ARG A 110 2.00 10.00 -17.73
C ARG A 110 3.38 10.31 -17.14
N TYR A 111 4.30 9.37 -17.22
CA TYR A 111 5.64 9.43 -16.62
C TYR A 111 6.70 8.88 -17.57
N PRO A 112 6.81 9.40 -18.83
CA PRO A 112 7.69 8.83 -19.87
C PRO A 112 9.16 8.76 -19.44
N ASP A 113 9.65 9.76 -18.71
CA ASP A 113 11.03 9.81 -18.20
C ASP A 113 11.33 8.75 -17.14
N LEU A 114 10.28 8.25 -16.50
CA LEU A 114 10.37 7.24 -15.43
C LEU A 114 10.23 5.81 -15.96
N ALA A 115 9.61 5.63 -17.12
CA ALA A 115 9.11 4.34 -17.61
C ALA A 115 10.20 3.25 -17.64
N THR A 116 11.40 3.56 -18.10
CA THR A 116 12.51 2.61 -18.15
C THR A 116 12.98 2.19 -16.75
N ASN A 117 13.17 3.15 -15.85
CA ASN A 117 13.59 2.88 -14.49
C ASN A 117 12.51 2.12 -13.71
N PHE A 118 11.24 2.48 -13.89
CA PHE A 118 10.11 1.80 -13.31
C PHE A 118 10.07 0.32 -13.74
N ARG A 119 10.15 0.05 -15.05
CA ARG A 119 10.19 -1.33 -15.56
C ARG A 119 11.37 -2.10 -14.97
N ASN A 120 12.56 -1.52 -14.96
CA ASN A 120 13.74 -2.18 -14.40
C ASN A 120 13.56 -2.50 -12.91
N ALA A 121 13.04 -1.56 -12.12
CA ALA A 121 12.79 -1.80 -10.70
C ALA A 121 11.71 -2.87 -10.44
N VAL A 122 10.71 -3.02 -11.31
CA VAL A 122 9.68 -4.06 -11.18
C VAL A 122 10.26 -5.46 -11.42
N PHE A 123 11.19 -5.62 -12.38
CA PHE A 123 11.70 -6.95 -12.78
C PHE A 123 13.06 -7.31 -12.17
N HIS A 124 13.73 -6.38 -11.47
CA HIS A 124 15.04 -6.60 -10.87
C HIS A 124 15.01 -6.24 -9.38
N SER A 125 14.93 -7.25 -8.52
CA SER A 125 14.89 -7.08 -7.05
C SER A 125 16.19 -6.51 -6.47
N ASP A 126 17.29 -6.56 -7.20
CA ASP A 126 18.59 -5.96 -6.89
C ASP A 126 18.71 -4.49 -7.37
N HIS A 127 17.69 -3.93 -8.02
CA HIS A 127 17.66 -2.53 -8.45
C HIS A 127 17.91 -1.57 -7.27
N GLU A 128 18.65 -0.49 -7.51
CA GLU A 128 19.04 0.50 -6.49
C GLU A 128 17.83 1.10 -5.73
N TYR A 129 16.66 1.18 -6.39
CA TYR A 129 15.43 1.61 -5.75
C TYR A 129 15.11 0.77 -4.51
N TRP A 130 15.13 -0.56 -4.64
CA TRP A 130 14.82 -1.47 -3.53
C TRP A 130 15.86 -1.41 -2.42
N GLN A 131 17.14 -1.21 -2.75
CA GLN A 131 18.20 -1.03 -1.75
C GLN A 131 17.95 0.24 -0.93
N LYS A 132 17.60 1.35 -1.59
CA LYS A 132 17.22 2.61 -0.94
C LYS A 132 15.98 2.43 -0.06
N GLN A 133 14.96 1.72 -0.55
CA GLN A 133 13.75 1.45 0.23
C GLN A 133 14.03 0.59 1.47
N ARG A 134 14.86 -0.46 1.37
CA ARG A 134 15.26 -1.27 2.54
C ARG A 134 15.95 -0.42 3.59
N THR A 135 16.92 0.42 3.20
CA THR A 135 17.58 1.34 4.13
C THR A 135 16.59 2.30 4.80
N LEU A 136 15.66 2.86 4.03
CA LEU A 136 14.61 3.73 4.56
C LEU A 136 13.71 2.98 5.55
N MET A 137 13.32 1.74 5.24
CA MET A 137 12.48 0.93 6.14
C MET A 137 13.20 0.57 7.44
N ASP A 138 14.48 0.26 7.39
CA ASP A 138 15.30 0.03 8.59
C ASP A 138 15.32 1.25 9.53
N GLU A 139 15.33 2.46 8.97
CA GLU A 139 15.26 3.69 9.76
C GLU A 139 13.87 3.96 10.31
N LEU A 140 12.83 3.74 9.50
CA LEU A 140 11.45 3.98 9.90
C LEU A 140 10.99 2.96 10.96
N THR A 141 11.36 1.70 10.83
CA THR A 141 11.03 0.66 11.81
C THR A 141 11.58 0.98 13.20
N LYS A 142 12.78 1.56 13.29
CA LYS A 142 13.38 1.98 14.57
C LYS A 142 12.66 3.14 15.25
N LYS A 143 11.89 3.92 14.50
CA LYS A 143 11.19 5.13 14.97
C LYS A 143 9.68 4.96 15.03
N SER A 144 9.16 3.85 14.54
CA SER A 144 7.72 3.59 14.43
C SER A 144 7.18 2.98 15.71
N ASP A 145 6.04 3.47 16.16
CA ASP A 145 5.23 2.84 17.23
C ASP A 145 4.34 1.71 16.68
N VAL A 146 4.33 1.54 15.36
CA VAL A 146 3.53 0.53 14.64
C VAL A 146 4.48 -0.53 14.09
N GLU A 147 4.10 -1.81 14.22
CA GLU A 147 4.88 -2.93 13.70
C GLU A 147 4.88 -2.92 12.16
N LEU A 148 6.07 -2.95 11.55
CA LEU A 148 6.25 -2.93 10.10
C LEU A 148 6.77 -4.28 9.60
N PHE A 149 6.01 -4.92 8.71
CA PHE A 149 6.38 -6.17 8.03
C PHE A 149 6.82 -5.85 6.60
N VAL A 150 8.13 -5.83 6.36
CA VAL A 150 8.73 -5.46 5.07
C VAL A 150 9.03 -6.73 4.26
N ASN A 151 8.45 -6.84 3.06
CA ASN A 151 8.51 -8.03 2.20
C ASN A 151 9.19 -7.74 0.85
N PHE A 152 10.29 -6.98 0.83
CA PHE A 152 11.07 -6.71 -0.39
C PHE A 152 12.56 -6.53 -0.09
#